data_4b57150031590e9fec7cffe2f482a196
#
_entry.id   4b57150031590e9fec7cffe2f482a196
#
_cell.length_a   1.000
_cell.length_b   1.000
_cell.length_c   1.000
_cell.angle_alpha   90.00
_cell.angle_beta   90.00
_cell.angle_gamma   90.00
#
_symmetry.space_group_name_H-M   'P 1'
#
loop_
_entity.id
_entity.type
_entity.pdbx_description
1 polymer ?
#
loop_
_entity_poly.entity_id
_entity_poly.type
_entity_poly.pdbx_seq_one_letter_code
_entity_poly.pdbx_strand_id
1 'polypeptide(L)'
;MSNGLYNGLDNGLHNGVYNGLENGSKVGMFENETKNFDADALLYLNNAKINYDIERFATNKLVIGLKKALLWNKLKAFYPFLGRTESSCSYNLKSPYNTNAAYRITFQGSVAQIYYTRFGVELAGVYSVGDTYLIPSTTLTKGDLSMGIYINGGTLTGSAYPATMGSAVSVNTDGLELTIRTTVKYFSPNGEAQNVISVSESSTTGIFIGSVKNGIISLYRNGKEIANNTASSGGSLSVNSVTIGAINGFVTQTYSNIRTGASFIASGLTKEDAIKMDFLIQQFNQLLAR
;
A
#
# COMPACT_ATOMS: atom_id res chain seq x y z
N MET A 1 34.20 -18.88 5.78
CA MET A 1 33.37 -20.09 5.70
C MET A 1 31.96 -19.83 6.24
N SER A 2 31.13 -19.04 5.51
CA SER A 2 29.75 -18.77 5.94
C SER A 2 28.72 -18.78 4.79
N ASN A 3 29.10 -19.22 3.59
CA ASN A 3 28.19 -19.23 2.42
C ASN A 3 27.34 -20.52 2.27
N GLY A 4 27.55 -21.53 3.09
CA GLY A 4 26.86 -22.81 2.94
C GLY A 4 25.47 -22.88 3.58
N LEU A 5 25.22 -22.10 4.63
CA LEU A 5 23.93 -22.14 5.35
C LEU A 5 22.83 -21.32 4.66
N TYR A 6 23.18 -20.21 4.01
CA TYR A 6 22.18 -19.37 3.29
C TYR A 6 21.67 -20.04 2.02
N ASN A 7 22.55 -20.71 1.25
CA ASN A 7 22.14 -21.42 0.04
C ASN A 7 21.29 -22.68 0.31
N GLY A 8 21.43 -23.31 1.47
CA GLY A 8 20.66 -24.50 1.84
C GLY A 8 19.20 -24.17 2.24
N LEU A 9 18.99 -23.04 2.90
CA LEU A 9 17.65 -22.59 3.31
C LEU A 9 16.85 -22.02 2.12
N ASP A 10 17.49 -21.28 1.22
CA ASP A 10 16.84 -20.71 0.04
C ASP A 10 16.43 -21.78 -0.97
N ASN A 11 17.32 -22.76 -1.25
CA ASN A 11 17.00 -23.87 -2.15
C ASN A 11 15.98 -24.85 -1.55
N GLY A 12 15.99 -25.07 -0.23
CA GLY A 12 15.04 -25.96 0.44
C GLY A 12 13.62 -25.40 0.48
N LEU A 13 13.47 -24.11 0.75
CA LEU A 13 12.18 -23.42 0.75
C LEU A 13 11.64 -23.19 -0.68
N HIS A 14 12.49 -22.78 -1.62
CA HIS A 14 12.08 -22.52 -3.01
C HIS A 14 11.67 -23.80 -3.73
N ASN A 15 12.47 -24.86 -3.66
CA ASN A 15 12.17 -26.13 -4.32
C ASN A 15 11.07 -26.94 -3.61
N GLY A 16 10.99 -26.89 -2.28
CA GLY A 16 9.97 -27.61 -1.53
C GLY A 16 8.56 -27.05 -1.72
N VAL A 17 8.42 -25.73 -1.78
CA VAL A 17 7.12 -25.06 -1.99
C VAL A 17 6.70 -25.10 -3.46
N TYR A 18 7.61 -24.88 -4.40
CA TYR A 18 7.27 -24.87 -5.84
C TYR A 18 6.99 -26.27 -6.40
N ASN A 19 7.83 -27.27 -6.08
CA ASN A 19 7.61 -28.64 -6.58
C ASN A 19 6.43 -29.33 -5.90
N GLY A 20 6.09 -28.99 -4.65
CA GLY A 20 4.88 -29.46 -3.97
C GLY A 20 3.59 -28.89 -4.56
N LEU A 21 3.65 -27.69 -5.16
CA LEU A 21 2.50 -27.04 -5.82
C LEU A 21 2.23 -27.57 -7.24
N GLU A 22 3.23 -28.07 -7.95
CA GLU A 22 3.05 -28.61 -9.31
C GLU A 22 2.59 -30.07 -9.36
N ASN A 23 2.87 -30.88 -8.34
CA ASN A 23 2.62 -32.33 -8.37
C ASN A 23 1.43 -32.80 -7.54
N GLY A 24 0.28 -32.14 -7.63
CA GLY A 24 -1.01 -32.78 -7.31
C GLY A 24 -1.40 -32.97 -5.83
N SER A 25 -0.57 -32.52 -4.86
CA SER A 25 -0.94 -32.51 -3.42
C SER A 25 -1.63 -31.22 -2.97
N LYS A 26 -2.23 -30.50 -3.92
CA LYS A 26 -2.78 -29.14 -3.66
C LYS A 26 -3.99 -29.12 -2.73
N VAL A 27 -4.75 -30.20 -2.62
CA VAL A 27 -6.01 -30.22 -1.88
C VAL A 27 -5.79 -30.37 -0.37
N GLY A 28 -4.88 -31.21 0.07
CA GLY A 28 -4.73 -31.55 1.49
C GLY A 28 -4.03 -30.48 2.35
N MET A 29 -3.14 -29.66 1.78
CA MET A 29 -2.46 -28.60 2.52
C MET A 29 -3.36 -27.41 2.85
N PHE A 30 -4.25 -27.05 1.93
CA PHE A 30 -5.16 -25.92 2.10
C PHE A 30 -6.41 -26.27 2.93
N GLU A 31 -6.90 -27.52 2.91
CA GLU A 31 -8.10 -27.93 3.66
C GLU A 31 -7.88 -27.89 5.19
N ASN A 32 -6.68 -28.19 5.69
CA ASN A 32 -6.39 -28.11 7.13
C ASN A 32 -6.13 -26.69 7.63
N GLU A 33 -5.67 -25.78 6.77
CA GLU A 33 -5.38 -24.39 7.16
C GLU A 33 -6.63 -23.49 7.09
N THR A 34 -7.65 -23.83 6.31
CA THR A 34 -8.91 -23.06 6.23
C THR A 34 -9.73 -23.10 7.54
N LYS A 35 -9.48 -24.06 8.42
CA LYS A 35 -10.15 -24.16 9.72
C LYS A 35 -9.70 -23.07 10.73
N ASN A 36 -8.60 -22.38 10.49
CA ASN A 36 -8.00 -21.42 11.43
C ASN A 36 -7.75 -20.04 10.81
N PHE A 37 -8.65 -19.60 9.93
CA PHE A 37 -8.54 -18.24 9.42
C PHE A 37 -8.83 -17.20 10.52
N ASP A 38 -8.04 -16.14 10.54
CA ASP A 38 -8.33 -14.97 11.36
C ASP A 38 -9.69 -14.37 10.96
N ALA A 39 -10.49 -13.96 11.95
CA ALA A 39 -11.85 -13.48 11.72
C ALA A 39 -11.91 -12.25 10.80
N ASP A 40 -10.96 -11.30 10.95
CA ASP A 40 -10.92 -10.11 10.09
C ASP A 40 -10.49 -10.46 8.66
N ALA A 41 -9.55 -11.41 8.51
CA ALA A 41 -9.18 -11.93 7.19
C ALA A 41 -10.36 -12.59 6.51
N LEU A 42 -11.08 -13.45 7.22
CA LEU A 42 -12.25 -14.16 6.70
C LEU A 42 -13.38 -13.20 6.30
N LEU A 43 -13.65 -12.19 7.13
CA LEU A 43 -14.64 -11.15 6.84
C LEU A 43 -14.32 -10.41 5.53
N TYR A 44 -13.05 -9.99 5.36
CA TYR A 44 -12.60 -9.36 4.11
C TYR A 44 -12.76 -10.29 2.91
N LEU A 45 -12.25 -11.51 3.00
CA LEU A 45 -12.27 -12.47 1.90
C LEU A 45 -13.69 -12.77 1.40
N ASN A 46 -14.64 -12.86 2.33
CA ASN A 46 -16.04 -13.13 2.00
C ASN A 46 -16.72 -11.90 1.37
N ASN A 47 -16.54 -10.71 1.94
CA ASN A 47 -17.17 -9.48 1.45
C ASN A 47 -16.58 -9.03 0.10
N ALA A 48 -15.27 -9.13 -0.07
CA ALA A 48 -14.60 -8.83 -1.33
C ALA A 48 -14.70 -9.98 -2.36
N LYS A 49 -15.31 -11.11 -2.00
CA LYS A 49 -15.50 -12.30 -2.86
C LYS A 49 -14.18 -12.85 -3.42
N ILE A 50 -13.16 -12.94 -2.57
CA ILE A 50 -11.86 -13.49 -2.95
C ILE A 50 -11.93 -15.02 -2.94
N ASN A 51 -11.81 -15.64 -4.11
CA ASN A 51 -12.02 -17.08 -4.30
C ASN A 51 -10.72 -17.85 -4.63
N TYR A 52 -9.61 -17.17 -4.91
CA TYR A 52 -8.34 -17.84 -5.21
C TYR A 52 -7.64 -18.26 -3.91
N ASP A 53 -7.37 -19.55 -3.74
CA ASP A 53 -6.82 -20.11 -2.49
C ASP A 53 -5.51 -19.42 -2.05
N ILE A 54 -4.60 -19.15 -2.99
CA ILE A 54 -3.34 -18.46 -2.68
C ILE A 54 -3.57 -17.03 -2.18
N GLU A 55 -4.56 -16.32 -2.73
CA GLU A 55 -4.92 -14.97 -2.28
C GLU A 55 -5.56 -15.01 -0.88
N ARG A 56 -6.39 -16.03 -0.63
CA ARG A 56 -7.00 -16.27 0.69
C ARG A 56 -5.95 -16.58 1.73
N PHE A 57 -5.05 -17.51 1.43
CA PHE A 57 -3.94 -17.89 2.32
C PHE A 57 -3.02 -16.70 2.63
N ALA A 58 -2.56 -15.98 1.60
CA ALA A 58 -1.69 -14.82 1.75
C ALA A 58 -2.35 -13.72 2.61
N THR A 59 -3.65 -13.46 2.41
CA THR A 59 -4.41 -12.49 3.21
C THR A 59 -4.47 -12.89 4.68
N ASN A 60 -4.75 -14.15 4.97
CA ASN A 60 -4.78 -14.66 6.34
C ASN A 60 -3.42 -14.49 7.04
N LYS A 61 -2.32 -14.88 6.36
CA LYS A 61 -0.96 -14.69 6.88
C LYS A 61 -0.63 -13.22 7.13
N LEU A 62 -1.02 -12.33 6.21
CA LEU A 62 -0.83 -10.88 6.36
C LEU A 62 -1.56 -10.35 7.60
N VAL A 63 -2.85 -10.65 7.77
CA VAL A 63 -3.64 -10.17 8.92
C VAL A 63 -3.08 -10.68 10.24
N ILE A 64 -2.76 -11.97 10.33
CA ILE A 64 -2.13 -12.55 11.51
C ILE A 64 -0.79 -11.86 11.81
N GLY A 65 0.04 -11.63 10.78
CA GLY A 65 1.32 -10.94 10.91
C GLY A 65 1.17 -9.51 11.41
N LEU A 66 0.24 -8.75 10.83
CA LEU A 66 -0.07 -7.37 11.23
C LEU A 66 -0.54 -7.29 12.70
N LYS A 67 -1.38 -8.24 13.14
CA LYS A 67 -1.83 -8.32 14.55
C LYS A 67 -0.68 -8.66 15.49
N LYS A 68 0.13 -9.67 15.17
CA LYS A 68 1.32 -10.06 15.96
C LYS A 68 2.35 -8.94 16.08
N ALA A 69 2.51 -8.15 15.00
CA ALA A 69 3.40 -7.00 14.98
C ALA A 69 2.84 -5.74 15.65
N LEU A 70 1.59 -5.78 16.16
CA LEU A 70 0.84 -4.65 16.74
C LEU A 70 0.58 -3.51 15.75
N LEU A 71 0.61 -3.81 14.45
CA LEU A 71 0.36 -2.86 13.37
C LEU A 71 -1.11 -2.77 12.98
N TRP A 72 -1.90 -3.82 13.22
CA TRP A 72 -3.31 -3.90 12.83
C TRP A 72 -4.14 -2.73 13.36
N ASN A 73 -3.93 -2.32 14.62
CA ASN A 73 -4.68 -1.22 15.24
C ASN A 73 -4.21 0.16 14.78
N LYS A 74 -3.04 0.28 14.17
CA LYS A 74 -2.57 1.53 13.56
C LYS A 74 -3.22 1.79 12.20
N LEU A 75 -3.66 0.74 11.49
CA LEU A 75 -4.30 0.88 10.18
C LEU A 75 -5.64 1.60 10.27
N LYS A 76 -5.85 2.54 9.37
CA LYS A 76 -7.14 3.15 9.02
C LYS A 76 -7.71 2.50 7.76
N ALA A 77 -6.86 2.25 6.78
CA ALA A 77 -7.20 1.53 5.56
C ALA A 77 -6.01 0.69 5.08
N PHE A 78 -6.30 -0.48 4.49
CA PHE A 78 -5.34 -1.31 3.77
C PHE A 78 -6.02 -1.93 2.56
N TYR A 79 -5.44 -1.74 1.39
CA TYR A 79 -5.95 -2.22 0.11
C TYR A 79 -4.97 -3.24 -0.49
N PRO A 80 -5.24 -4.55 -0.41
CA PRO A 80 -4.34 -5.58 -0.92
C PRO A 80 -4.51 -5.83 -2.43
N PHE A 81 -5.49 -5.17 -3.08
CA PHE A 81 -5.80 -5.28 -4.52
C PHE A 81 -5.86 -6.71 -5.04
N LEU A 82 -6.81 -7.49 -4.51
CA LEU A 82 -7.03 -8.91 -4.81
C LEU A 82 -8.31 -9.14 -5.63
N GLY A 83 -8.45 -10.38 -6.13
CA GLY A 83 -9.67 -10.85 -6.78
C GLY A 83 -9.83 -10.41 -8.23
N ARG A 84 -8.93 -9.58 -8.76
CA ARG A 84 -8.82 -9.25 -10.20
C ARG A 84 -10.07 -8.62 -10.82
N THR A 85 -10.90 -7.96 -10.02
CA THR A 85 -12.06 -7.21 -10.48
C THR A 85 -12.09 -5.85 -9.78
N GLU A 86 -12.77 -4.88 -10.39
CA GLU A 86 -12.97 -3.55 -9.76
C GLU A 86 -13.58 -3.71 -8.37
N SER A 87 -14.67 -4.47 -8.29
CA SER A 87 -15.38 -4.66 -7.02
C SER A 87 -14.50 -5.26 -5.95
N SER A 88 -13.74 -6.33 -6.24
CA SER A 88 -12.88 -6.98 -5.24
C SER A 88 -11.69 -6.10 -4.82
N CYS A 89 -11.06 -5.41 -5.78
CA CYS A 89 -9.93 -4.52 -5.52
C CYS A 89 -10.32 -3.26 -4.74
N SER A 90 -11.60 -2.89 -4.70
CA SER A 90 -12.08 -1.70 -4.02
C SER A 90 -12.17 -1.83 -2.50
N TYR A 91 -12.23 -3.05 -1.95
CA TYR A 91 -12.45 -3.25 -0.53
C TYR A 91 -11.25 -2.94 0.35
N ASN A 92 -11.53 -2.22 1.45
CA ASN A 92 -10.59 -1.99 2.54
C ASN A 92 -10.51 -3.22 3.44
N LEU A 93 -9.33 -3.86 3.55
CA LEU A 93 -9.10 -5.02 4.40
C LEU A 93 -9.42 -4.75 5.89
N LYS A 94 -9.15 -3.54 6.37
CA LYS A 94 -9.39 -3.15 7.77
C LYS A 94 -10.87 -2.99 8.11
N SER A 95 -11.69 -2.59 7.13
CA SER A 95 -13.14 -2.38 7.26
C SER A 95 -13.81 -2.78 5.95
N PRO A 96 -14.06 -4.09 5.72
CA PRO A 96 -14.46 -4.58 4.40
C PRO A 96 -15.97 -4.47 4.16
N TYR A 97 -16.55 -3.30 4.40
CA TYR A 97 -17.95 -3.02 4.14
C TYR A 97 -18.13 -2.23 2.83
N ASN A 98 -19.28 -2.43 2.18
CA ASN A 98 -19.61 -1.79 0.91
C ASN A 98 -20.17 -0.37 1.13
N THR A 99 -19.39 0.50 1.77
CA THR A 99 -19.78 1.89 2.06
C THR A 99 -18.58 2.83 1.99
N ASN A 100 -18.83 4.11 1.70
CA ASN A 100 -17.79 5.14 1.74
C ASN A 100 -17.22 5.34 3.16
N ALA A 101 -18.04 5.16 4.18
CA ALA A 101 -17.63 5.24 5.59
C ALA A 101 -16.62 4.12 5.97
N ALA A 102 -16.58 3.03 5.22
CA ALA A 102 -15.58 1.97 5.36
C ALA A 102 -14.33 2.22 4.51
N TYR A 103 -14.23 3.37 3.86
CA TYR A 103 -13.14 3.74 2.95
C TYR A 103 -13.01 2.78 1.76
N ARG A 104 -14.16 2.30 1.23
CA ARG A 104 -14.17 1.49 0.01
C ARG A 104 -13.82 2.36 -1.18
N ILE A 105 -12.81 1.95 -1.97
CA ILE A 105 -12.38 2.73 -3.13
C ILE A 105 -13.46 2.79 -4.22
N THR A 106 -13.68 3.98 -4.78
CA THR A 106 -14.31 4.15 -6.07
C THR A 106 -13.24 4.47 -7.10
N PHE A 107 -13.10 3.59 -8.08
CA PHE A 107 -12.19 3.83 -9.20
C PHE A 107 -12.85 4.73 -10.22
N GLN A 108 -12.11 5.75 -10.67
CA GLN A 108 -12.55 6.74 -11.66
C GLN A 108 -11.54 6.78 -12.80
N GLY A 109 -12.01 6.97 -14.02
CA GLY A 109 -11.20 7.02 -15.23
C GLY A 109 -11.86 6.28 -16.39
N SER A 110 -11.20 6.23 -17.54
CA SER A 110 -11.68 5.40 -18.63
C SER A 110 -11.51 3.92 -18.29
N VAL A 111 -12.57 3.13 -18.49
CA VAL A 111 -12.56 1.66 -18.25
C VAL A 111 -11.41 0.97 -19.01
N ALA A 112 -10.96 1.55 -20.12
CA ALA A 112 -9.85 1.05 -20.92
C ALA A 112 -8.47 1.38 -20.33
N GLN A 113 -8.41 2.04 -19.19
CA GLN A 113 -7.16 2.54 -18.57
C GLN A 113 -6.96 2.09 -17.14
N ILE A 114 -7.87 1.27 -16.59
CA ILE A 114 -7.73 0.65 -15.26
C ILE A 114 -7.79 -0.86 -15.44
N TYR A 115 -6.68 -1.52 -15.10
CA TYR A 115 -6.57 -2.96 -15.23
C TYR A 115 -6.52 -3.63 -13.85
N TYR A 116 -7.38 -4.62 -13.66
CA TYR A 116 -7.46 -5.43 -12.46
C TYR A 116 -6.85 -6.80 -12.74
N THR A 117 -5.66 -7.04 -12.22
CA THR A 117 -4.87 -8.22 -12.56
C THR A 117 -4.45 -9.01 -11.32
N ARG A 118 -3.80 -10.16 -11.52
CA ARG A 118 -3.15 -10.89 -10.40
C ARG A 118 -2.03 -10.07 -9.75
N PHE A 119 -1.50 -9.08 -10.43
CA PHE A 119 -0.43 -8.22 -9.92
C PHE A 119 -0.94 -7.01 -9.13
N GLY A 120 -2.26 -6.83 -9.04
CA GLY A 120 -2.92 -5.71 -8.40
C GLY A 120 -3.71 -4.85 -9.38
N VAL A 121 -3.79 -3.54 -9.08
CA VAL A 121 -4.45 -2.55 -9.93
C VAL A 121 -3.41 -1.75 -10.68
N GLU A 122 -3.60 -1.61 -12.00
CA GLU A 122 -2.81 -0.73 -12.85
C GLU A 122 -3.68 0.47 -13.27
N LEU A 123 -3.23 1.65 -12.87
CA LEU A 123 -3.85 2.94 -13.22
C LEU A 123 -3.05 3.51 -14.40
N ALA A 124 -3.44 3.14 -15.63
CA ALA A 124 -2.62 3.32 -16.84
C ALA A 124 -2.98 4.56 -17.66
N GLY A 125 -3.78 5.45 -17.15
CA GLY A 125 -4.26 6.56 -17.95
C GLY A 125 -4.35 7.89 -17.24
N VAL A 126 -4.42 8.93 -18.06
CA VAL A 126 -4.81 10.26 -17.63
C VAL A 126 -6.23 10.15 -17.04
N TYR A 127 -6.44 10.64 -15.83
CA TYR A 127 -7.68 10.53 -15.05
C TYR A 127 -7.98 9.18 -14.36
N SER A 128 -7.06 8.20 -14.38
CA SER A 128 -7.24 6.94 -13.66
C SER A 128 -6.85 7.08 -12.20
N VAL A 129 -7.81 7.03 -11.29
CA VAL A 129 -7.59 7.19 -9.85
C VAL A 129 -8.51 6.29 -9.04
N GLY A 130 -8.11 6.00 -7.82
CA GLY A 130 -8.96 5.37 -6.81
C GLY A 130 -9.22 6.34 -5.66
N ASP A 131 -10.46 6.83 -5.51
CA ASP A 131 -10.87 7.65 -4.36
C ASP A 131 -11.19 6.76 -3.16
N THR A 132 -10.48 6.96 -2.06
CA THR A 132 -10.64 6.17 -0.84
C THR A 132 -11.75 6.67 0.08
N TYR A 133 -12.29 7.85 -0.14
CA TYR A 133 -13.18 8.57 0.79
C TYR A 133 -12.60 8.82 2.19
N LEU A 134 -11.34 8.49 2.43
CA LEU A 134 -10.66 8.79 3.68
C LEU A 134 -10.19 10.25 3.67
N ILE A 135 -10.79 11.06 4.52
CA ILE A 135 -10.46 12.48 4.68
C ILE A 135 -9.43 12.62 5.81
N PRO A 136 -8.19 13.06 5.51
CA PRO A 136 -7.13 13.16 6.51
C PRO A 136 -7.50 13.98 7.74
N SER A 137 -8.11 15.16 7.57
CA SER A 137 -8.45 16.08 8.67
C SER A 137 -9.42 15.50 9.70
N THR A 138 -10.25 14.52 9.31
CA THR A 138 -11.22 13.87 10.21
C THR A 138 -10.77 12.50 10.71
N THR A 139 -9.82 11.87 10.02
CA THR A 139 -9.46 10.46 10.26
C THR A 139 -8.09 10.28 10.88
N LEU A 140 -7.16 11.21 10.59
CA LEU A 140 -5.77 11.14 11.01
C LEU A 140 -5.45 12.21 12.05
N THR A 141 -4.37 12.00 12.78
CA THR A 141 -3.84 12.98 13.72
C THR A 141 -2.62 13.63 13.09
N LYS A 142 -2.60 14.98 13.05
CA LYS A 142 -1.44 15.74 12.59
C LYS A 142 -0.23 15.36 13.42
N GLY A 143 0.90 15.12 12.76
CA GLY A 143 2.16 14.69 13.41
C GLY A 143 2.17 13.20 13.84
N ASP A 144 1.09 12.45 13.57
CA ASP A 144 0.97 11.02 13.88
C ASP A 144 0.20 10.29 12.76
N LEU A 145 0.82 10.17 11.59
CA LEU A 145 0.21 9.54 10.43
C LEU A 145 1.24 8.89 9.52
N SER A 146 0.78 7.95 8.71
CA SER A 146 1.60 7.27 7.71
C SER A 146 0.76 6.89 6.50
N MET A 147 1.41 6.79 5.36
CA MET A 147 0.87 6.17 4.17
C MET A 147 1.93 5.37 3.45
N GLY A 148 1.51 4.34 2.74
CA GLY A 148 2.44 3.51 1.99
C GLY A 148 1.81 2.84 0.79
N ILE A 149 2.66 2.49 -0.16
CA ILE A 149 2.28 1.85 -1.41
C ILE A 149 3.35 0.87 -1.88
N TYR A 150 2.92 -0.30 -2.37
CA TYR A 150 3.78 -1.24 -3.09
C TYR A 150 3.57 -1.09 -4.59
N ILE A 151 4.59 -0.59 -5.27
CA ILE A 151 4.61 -0.43 -6.73
C ILE A 151 5.41 -1.59 -7.33
N ASN A 152 4.78 -2.38 -8.19
CA ASN A 152 5.39 -3.53 -8.86
C ASN A 152 5.44 -3.38 -10.37
N GLY A 153 5.17 -2.20 -10.91
CA GLY A 153 5.25 -1.89 -12.34
C GLY A 153 4.53 -0.62 -12.72
N GLY A 154 4.33 -0.46 -13.99
CA GLY A 154 3.82 0.76 -14.62
C GLY A 154 4.96 1.62 -15.16
N THR A 155 4.60 2.53 -16.05
CA THR A 155 5.52 3.57 -16.57
C THR A 155 5.15 4.88 -15.94
N LEU A 156 5.98 5.42 -15.07
CA LEU A 156 5.77 6.74 -14.46
C LEU A 156 5.94 7.86 -15.51
N THR A 157 5.21 7.74 -16.61
CA THR A 157 5.24 8.70 -17.72
C THR A 157 3.95 9.51 -17.71
N GLY A 158 4.04 10.79 -17.98
CA GLY A 158 2.88 11.57 -18.42
C GLY A 158 2.75 12.94 -17.82
N SER A 159 2.93 13.18 -16.55
CA SER A 159 2.86 14.52 -15.97
C SER A 159 4.23 14.99 -15.50
N ALA A 160 4.48 16.28 -15.59
CA ALA A 160 5.67 16.90 -14.99
C ALA A 160 5.75 16.62 -13.46
N TYR A 161 4.61 16.29 -12.86
CA TYR A 161 4.47 16.04 -11.41
C TYR A 161 3.57 14.84 -11.12
N PRO A 162 3.93 13.60 -11.56
CA PRO A 162 3.10 12.44 -11.28
C PRO A 162 3.07 12.19 -9.77
N ALA A 163 1.87 12.24 -9.20
CA ALA A 163 1.63 11.93 -7.80
C ALA A 163 1.14 10.48 -7.65
N THR A 164 1.61 9.80 -6.62
CA THR A 164 1.33 8.37 -6.45
C THR A 164 0.13 8.14 -5.56
N MET A 165 0.00 8.93 -4.48
CA MET A 165 -1.07 8.81 -3.51
C MET A 165 -1.16 10.10 -2.69
N GLY A 166 -2.36 10.64 -2.49
CA GLY A 166 -2.49 11.81 -1.64
C GLY A 166 -3.78 12.60 -1.76
N SER A 167 -3.83 13.70 -1.02
CA SER A 167 -4.88 14.71 -1.05
C SER A 167 -4.30 16.07 -0.69
N ALA A 168 -4.83 17.14 -1.26
CA ALA A 168 -4.47 18.51 -0.93
C ALA A 168 -5.67 19.44 -1.07
N VAL A 169 -5.63 20.62 -0.45
CA VAL A 169 -6.63 21.67 -0.67
C VAL A 169 -6.21 22.52 -1.86
N SER A 170 -4.92 22.85 -1.95
CA SER A 170 -4.32 23.53 -3.10
C SER A 170 -2.81 23.18 -3.16
N VAL A 171 -2.12 23.70 -4.17
CA VAL A 171 -0.67 23.52 -4.32
C VAL A 171 0.06 24.05 -3.10
N ASN A 172 0.87 23.21 -2.45
CA ASN A 172 1.68 23.52 -1.27
C ASN A 172 0.88 23.97 -0.02
N THR A 173 -0.39 23.61 0.08
CA THR A 173 -1.19 23.90 1.27
C THR A 173 -1.98 22.68 1.69
N ASP A 174 -2.14 22.48 3.00
CA ASP A 174 -3.04 21.50 3.63
C ASP A 174 -3.14 20.18 2.85
N GLY A 175 -2.04 19.44 2.79
CA GLY A 175 -1.96 18.24 1.97
C GLY A 175 -1.34 17.05 2.71
N LEU A 176 -1.62 15.87 2.21
CA LEU A 176 -0.96 14.62 2.55
C LEU A 176 -0.55 13.96 1.25
N GLU A 177 0.75 13.80 1.02
CA GLU A 177 1.25 13.36 -0.28
C GLU A 177 2.40 12.38 -0.15
N LEU A 178 2.33 11.28 -0.90
CA LEU A 178 3.43 10.37 -1.18
C LEU A 178 3.61 10.29 -2.69
N THR A 179 4.70 10.83 -3.20
CA THR A 179 4.98 10.91 -4.63
C THR A 179 6.25 10.16 -4.98
N ILE A 180 6.12 9.22 -5.91
CA ILE A 180 7.22 8.41 -6.44
C ILE A 180 7.42 8.78 -7.90
N ARG A 181 8.50 9.48 -8.21
CA ARG A 181 8.91 9.89 -9.56
C ARG A 181 10.13 9.10 -10.00
N THR A 182 10.48 9.21 -11.27
CA THR A 182 11.66 8.53 -11.84
C THR A 182 12.95 8.92 -11.14
N THR A 183 13.10 10.17 -10.72
CA THR A 183 14.35 10.71 -10.16
C THR A 183 14.23 11.17 -8.71
N VAL A 184 13.02 11.41 -8.22
CA VAL A 184 12.80 11.94 -6.87
C VAL A 184 11.66 11.20 -6.19
N LYS A 185 11.83 10.88 -4.92
CA LYS A 185 10.79 10.41 -4.00
C LYS A 185 10.51 11.50 -2.98
N TYR A 186 9.27 11.64 -2.63
CA TYR A 186 8.80 12.80 -1.89
C TYR A 186 7.65 12.40 -0.94
N PHE A 187 7.69 12.91 0.28
CA PHE A 187 6.62 12.77 1.25
C PHE A 187 6.35 14.09 1.95
N SER A 188 5.10 14.51 1.96
CA SER A 188 4.59 15.68 2.67
C SER A 188 3.40 15.27 3.53
N PRO A 189 3.48 15.32 4.85
CA PRO A 189 2.39 14.91 5.73
C PRO A 189 1.26 15.93 5.90
N ASN A 190 1.47 17.22 5.56
CA ASN A 190 0.52 18.29 5.84
C ASN A 190 0.60 19.50 4.89
N GLY A 191 1.22 19.34 3.73
CA GLY A 191 1.31 20.41 2.70
C GLY A 191 2.24 21.58 3.02
N GLU A 192 2.87 21.62 4.19
CA GLU A 192 3.80 22.69 4.53
C GLU A 192 5.17 22.44 3.91
N ALA A 193 5.74 23.45 3.25
CA ALA A 193 7.04 23.34 2.56
C ALA A 193 8.19 22.86 3.48
N GLN A 194 8.15 23.24 4.75
CA GLN A 194 9.14 22.81 5.76
C GLN A 194 8.98 21.36 6.21
N ASN A 195 7.79 20.79 6.00
CA ASN A 195 7.47 19.40 6.32
C ASN A 195 7.60 18.46 5.12
N VAL A 196 8.28 18.91 4.08
CA VAL A 196 8.54 18.09 2.91
C VAL A 196 9.90 17.43 3.04
N ILE A 197 9.93 16.11 2.84
CA ILE A 197 11.20 15.41 2.63
C ILE A 197 11.26 14.86 1.23
N SER A 198 12.40 14.97 0.60
CA SER A 198 12.65 14.43 -0.73
C SER A 198 14.04 13.82 -0.83
N VAL A 199 14.18 12.86 -1.73
CA VAL A 199 15.44 12.20 -2.00
C VAL A 199 15.54 11.84 -3.48
N SER A 200 16.73 11.99 -4.05
CA SER A 200 17.04 11.50 -5.39
C SER A 200 17.24 9.99 -5.34
N GLU A 201 16.38 9.27 -6.03
CA GLU A 201 16.34 7.81 -6.08
C GLU A 201 15.77 7.39 -7.44
N SER A 202 16.49 6.58 -8.19
CA SER A 202 16.11 6.20 -9.56
C SER A 202 15.06 5.09 -9.61
N SER A 203 15.01 4.21 -8.62
CA SER A 203 14.06 3.10 -8.64
C SER A 203 12.64 3.56 -8.34
N THR A 204 11.70 3.13 -9.15
CA THR A 204 10.27 3.44 -9.04
C THR A 204 9.44 2.29 -8.52
N THR A 205 10.06 1.13 -8.28
CA THR A 205 9.40 -0.08 -7.77
C THR A 205 9.83 -0.40 -6.35
N GLY A 206 8.98 -1.11 -5.64
CA GLY A 206 9.17 -1.50 -4.24
C GLY A 206 8.09 -0.96 -3.32
N ILE A 207 8.28 -1.11 -2.03
CA ILE A 207 7.41 -0.58 -1.00
C ILE A 207 7.96 0.77 -0.55
N PHE A 208 7.14 1.81 -0.68
CA PHE A 208 7.44 3.16 -0.21
C PHE A 208 6.51 3.48 0.95
N ILE A 209 7.08 3.99 2.06
CA ILE A 209 6.33 4.36 3.26
C ILE A 209 6.77 5.75 3.69
N GLY A 210 5.84 6.71 3.68
CA GLY A 210 5.99 8.01 4.33
C GLY A 210 5.37 7.96 5.73
N SER A 211 6.06 8.46 6.72
CA SER A 211 5.56 8.51 8.10
C SER A 211 5.97 9.79 8.78
N VAL A 212 5.09 10.34 9.61
CA VAL A 212 5.43 11.30 10.64
C VAL A 212 5.04 10.76 12.00
N LYS A 213 6.03 10.72 12.92
CA LYS A 213 5.87 10.20 14.27
C LYS A 213 6.89 10.86 15.21
N ASN A 214 6.43 11.26 16.42
CA ASN A 214 7.29 11.84 17.44
C ASN A 214 8.13 13.03 16.94
N GLY A 215 7.55 13.88 16.07
CA GLY A 215 8.24 15.05 15.51
C GLY A 215 9.27 14.74 14.43
N ILE A 216 9.33 13.49 13.94
CA ILE A 216 10.21 13.10 12.84
C ILE A 216 9.36 12.71 11.63
N ILE A 217 9.68 13.28 10.47
CA ILE A 217 9.18 12.86 9.17
C ILE A 217 10.21 11.91 8.59
N SER A 218 9.77 10.75 8.11
CA SER A 218 10.65 9.76 7.50
C SER A 218 10.06 9.21 6.22
N LEU A 219 10.92 8.88 5.28
CA LEU A 219 10.58 8.17 4.04
C LEU A 219 11.42 6.90 3.96
N TYR A 220 10.72 5.78 3.77
CA TYR A 220 11.33 4.45 3.66
C TYR A 220 11.10 3.89 2.28
N ARG A 221 12.05 3.07 1.82
CA ARG A 221 11.91 2.19 0.67
C ARG A 221 12.45 0.81 1.00
N ASN A 222 11.65 -0.23 0.81
CA ASN A 222 12.01 -1.62 1.06
C ASN A 222 12.66 -1.81 2.45
N GLY A 223 12.01 -1.27 3.50
CA GLY A 223 12.46 -1.34 4.89
C GLY A 223 13.65 -0.44 5.25
N LYS A 224 14.26 0.23 4.26
CA LYS A 224 15.37 1.15 4.49
C LYS A 224 14.88 2.59 4.55
N GLU A 225 15.26 3.33 5.59
CA GLU A 225 15.07 4.78 5.63
C GLU A 225 15.95 5.46 4.58
N ILE A 226 15.33 6.21 3.68
CA ILE A 226 16.03 6.89 2.57
C ILE A 226 16.07 8.40 2.74
N ALA A 227 15.20 8.97 3.59
CA ALA A 227 15.25 10.37 4.01
C ALA A 227 14.53 10.55 5.34
N ASN A 228 14.94 11.54 6.14
CA ASN A 228 14.22 12.01 7.31
C ASN A 228 14.45 13.51 7.55
N ASN A 229 13.57 14.13 8.35
CA ASN A 229 13.68 15.51 8.81
C ASN A 229 12.88 15.69 10.10
N THR A 230 13.12 16.77 10.82
CA THR A 230 12.27 17.19 11.94
C THR A 230 10.98 17.81 11.40
N ALA A 231 9.84 17.39 11.91
CA ALA A 231 8.56 17.97 11.55
C ALA A 231 8.36 19.33 12.20
N SER A 232 7.89 20.30 11.42
CA SER A 232 7.38 21.56 11.99
C SER A 232 5.95 21.39 12.51
N SER A 233 5.51 22.32 13.35
CA SER A 233 4.14 22.35 13.87
C SER A 233 3.12 22.98 12.91
N GLY A 234 3.58 23.56 11.81
CA GLY A 234 2.73 24.25 10.81
C GLY A 234 1.89 23.33 9.96
N GLY A 235 1.14 23.92 9.00
CA GLY A 235 0.26 23.26 8.05
C GLY A 235 -0.97 22.60 8.68
N SER A 236 -1.87 22.11 7.87
CA SER A 236 -3.08 21.40 8.27
C SER A 236 -3.26 20.13 7.44
N LEU A 237 -4.10 19.20 7.90
CA LEU A 237 -4.47 18.03 7.14
C LEU A 237 -5.56 18.39 6.13
N SER A 238 -5.50 17.80 4.95
CA SER A 238 -6.46 18.02 3.87
C SER A 238 -7.88 17.66 4.29
N VAL A 239 -8.85 18.46 3.83
CA VAL A 239 -10.30 18.20 3.88
C VAL A 239 -10.81 17.39 2.70
N ASN A 240 -9.97 17.16 1.69
CA ASN A 240 -10.27 16.30 0.56
C ASN A 240 -9.88 14.85 0.88
N SER A 241 -10.55 13.88 0.26
CA SER A 241 -10.20 12.46 0.41
C SER A 241 -8.86 12.11 -0.22
N VAL A 242 -8.17 11.13 0.36
CA VAL A 242 -6.95 10.57 -0.24
C VAL A 242 -7.31 9.79 -1.50
N THR A 243 -6.59 10.03 -2.59
CA THR A 243 -6.65 9.23 -3.82
C THR A 243 -5.38 8.44 -4.04
N ILE A 244 -5.50 7.32 -4.76
CA ILE A 244 -4.41 6.47 -5.24
C ILE A 244 -4.29 6.70 -6.75
N GLY A 245 -3.09 6.94 -7.24
CA GLY A 245 -2.82 7.27 -8.66
C GLY A 245 -2.80 8.76 -8.96
N ALA A 246 -3.20 9.61 -8.01
CA ALA A 246 -3.14 11.07 -8.12
C ALA A 246 -3.17 11.73 -6.74
N ILE A 247 -3.15 13.07 -6.71
CA ILE A 247 -3.51 13.88 -5.55
C ILE A 247 -4.86 14.51 -5.81
N ASN A 248 -5.82 14.24 -4.92
CA ASN A 248 -7.13 14.91 -4.94
C ASN A 248 -7.00 16.38 -4.49
N GLY A 249 -7.68 17.29 -5.21
CA GLY A 249 -7.69 18.73 -4.88
C GLY A 249 -6.75 19.59 -5.72
N PHE A 250 -5.93 19.04 -6.61
CA PHE A 250 -5.19 19.83 -7.58
C PHE A 250 -6.08 20.16 -8.80
N VAL A 251 -6.04 21.42 -9.24
CA VAL A 251 -6.77 21.88 -10.44
C VAL A 251 -6.27 21.18 -11.72
N THR A 252 -4.98 20.83 -11.74
CA THR A 252 -4.39 19.91 -12.71
C THR A 252 -4.05 18.63 -11.95
N GLN A 253 -4.94 17.66 -12.00
CA GLN A 253 -4.66 16.36 -11.38
C GLN A 253 -3.42 15.75 -12.04
N THR A 254 -2.43 15.46 -11.22
CA THR A 254 -1.18 14.87 -11.65
C THR A 254 -1.30 13.36 -11.50
N TYR A 255 -1.62 12.69 -12.60
CA TYR A 255 -1.80 11.25 -12.63
C TYR A 255 -0.49 10.51 -12.75
N SER A 256 -0.39 9.38 -12.08
CA SER A 256 0.73 8.46 -12.23
C SER A 256 0.26 7.18 -12.93
N ASN A 257 1.00 6.77 -13.94
CA ASN A 257 0.81 5.45 -14.53
C ASN A 257 1.54 4.41 -13.66
N ILE A 258 0.84 3.86 -12.67
CA ILE A 258 1.41 2.88 -11.73
C ILE A 258 0.63 1.58 -11.74
N ARG A 259 1.35 0.47 -11.53
CA ARG A 259 0.75 -0.78 -11.09
C ARG A 259 1.09 -1.01 -9.63
N THR A 260 0.06 -1.11 -8.80
CA THR A 260 0.20 -1.27 -7.35
C THR A 260 -0.41 -2.57 -6.86
N GLY A 261 0.35 -3.30 -6.03
CA GLY A 261 -0.09 -4.54 -5.41
C GLY A 261 -0.69 -4.37 -4.03
N ALA A 262 -0.39 -3.27 -3.36
CA ALA A 262 -0.99 -2.91 -2.07
C ALA A 262 -0.82 -1.42 -1.76
N SER A 263 -1.74 -0.84 -0.98
CA SER A 263 -1.54 0.48 -0.36
C SER A 263 -2.20 0.53 1.01
N PHE A 264 -1.75 1.47 1.87
CA PHE A 264 -2.31 1.64 3.19
C PHE A 264 -2.24 3.09 3.69
N ILE A 265 -3.11 3.39 4.65
CA ILE A 265 -3.11 4.63 5.45
C ILE A 265 -3.21 4.22 6.91
N ALA A 266 -2.40 4.82 7.78
CA ALA A 266 -2.27 4.44 9.18
C ALA A 266 -1.96 5.63 10.09
N SER A 267 -2.01 5.43 11.40
CA SER A 267 -1.32 6.30 12.37
C SER A 267 0.19 6.24 12.15
N GLY A 268 0.92 7.19 12.71
CA GLY A 268 2.37 7.29 12.53
C GLY A 268 3.12 6.01 12.92
N LEU A 269 3.98 5.56 12.04
CA LEU A 269 4.86 4.41 12.22
C LEU A 269 6.22 4.86 12.73
N THR A 270 6.75 4.19 13.75
CA THR A 270 8.17 4.29 14.09
C THR A 270 9.01 3.61 13.00
N LYS A 271 10.33 3.80 13.05
CA LYS A 271 11.25 3.09 12.14
C LYS A 271 11.07 1.57 12.19
N GLU A 272 10.94 1.02 13.38
CA GLU A 272 10.72 -0.43 13.57
C GLU A 272 9.37 -0.88 13.02
N ASP A 273 8.32 -0.08 13.22
CA ASP A 273 7.00 -0.36 12.64
C ASP A 273 7.03 -0.34 11.11
N ALA A 274 7.73 0.64 10.53
CA ALA A 274 7.88 0.75 9.07
C ALA A 274 8.62 -0.46 8.48
N ILE A 275 9.70 -0.92 9.13
CA ILE A 275 10.44 -2.12 8.74
C ILE A 275 9.54 -3.38 8.84
N LYS A 276 8.78 -3.53 9.94
CA LYS A 276 7.85 -4.67 10.09
C LYS A 276 6.72 -4.63 9.06
N MET A 277 6.16 -3.45 8.79
CA MET A 277 5.14 -3.28 7.78
C MET A 277 5.64 -3.65 6.39
N ASP A 278 6.81 -3.14 6.03
CA ASP A 278 7.48 -3.48 4.77
C ASP A 278 7.70 -4.98 4.62
N PHE A 279 8.27 -5.64 5.63
CA PHE A 279 8.50 -7.08 5.64
C PHE A 279 7.21 -7.88 5.41
N LEU A 280 6.13 -7.52 6.09
CA LEU A 280 4.83 -8.21 5.95
C LEU A 280 4.22 -8.02 4.57
N ILE A 281 4.34 -6.81 3.99
CA ILE A 281 3.86 -6.53 2.63
C ILE A 281 4.74 -7.28 1.61
N GLN A 282 6.06 -7.36 1.81
CA GLN A 282 6.92 -8.16 0.95
C GLN A 282 6.55 -9.64 0.98
N GLN A 283 6.40 -10.24 2.17
CA GLN A 283 5.98 -11.63 2.31
C GLN A 283 4.63 -11.89 1.64
N PHE A 284 3.66 -11.00 1.84
CA PHE A 284 2.36 -11.09 1.20
C PHE A 284 2.47 -11.12 -0.35
N ASN A 285 3.26 -10.22 -0.93
CA ASN A 285 3.44 -10.16 -2.37
C ASN A 285 4.28 -11.33 -2.94
N GLN A 286 5.25 -11.83 -2.19
CA GLN A 286 6.00 -13.03 -2.55
C GLN A 286 5.09 -14.27 -2.62
N LEU A 287 4.19 -14.45 -1.64
CA LEU A 287 3.21 -15.53 -1.68
C LEU A 287 2.29 -15.45 -2.91
N LEU A 288 2.01 -14.25 -3.39
CA LEU A 288 1.18 -14.00 -4.58
C LEU A 288 1.97 -14.05 -5.89
N ALA A 289 3.28 -14.25 -5.83
CA ALA A 289 4.20 -14.21 -6.98
C ALA A 289 4.08 -12.90 -7.79
N ARG A 290 4.15 -11.77 -7.10
CA ARG A 290 4.01 -10.43 -7.68
C ARG A 290 4.93 -9.38 -7.05
#